data_43aad0a871401571e7d92b28578096ed
#
_entry.id   43aad0a871401571e7d92b28578096ed
#
_cell.length_a   1.000
_cell.length_b   1.000
_cell.length_c   1.000
_cell.angle_alpha   90.00
_cell.angle_beta   90.00
_cell.angle_gamma   90.00
#
_symmetry.space_group_name_H-M   'P 1'
#
loop_
_entity.id
_entity.type
_entity.pdbx_description
1 polymer ?
#
loop_
_entity_poly.entity_id
_entity_poly.type
_entity_poly.pdbx_seq_one_letter_code
_entity_poly.pdbx_strand_id
1 'polypeptide(L)'
;MNDELSEFITNGARKITPALLAKLVRWLPEIRLAVTQITDFPELHEQVEFLAHIIEDFHSGLIKSIPYTAIAESAFALLHLRKGVDIIPDAIPGKGYADDAAIIAVVFERYKHPALRRALGRRRNPVTEGSP
;
A
#
# COMPACT_ATOMS: atom_id res chain seq x y z
N MET A 1 8.45 19.80 1.47
CA MET A 1 7.58 19.63 1.80
C MET A 1 7.37 18.88 2.98
N ASN A 2 7.19 17.91 3.17
CA ASN A 2 6.82 17.30 4.33
C ASN A 2 7.88 16.42 4.86
N ASP A 3 8.96 17.01 5.36
CA ASP A 3 10.06 16.23 5.93
C ASP A 3 9.63 15.43 7.13
N GLU A 4 8.71 15.98 7.93
CA GLU A 4 8.23 15.25 9.10
C GLU A 4 7.46 14.01 8.70
N LEU A 5 6.62 14.12 7.68
CA LEU A 5 5.87 12.97 7.22
C LEU A 5 6.81 11.94 6.61
N SER A 6 7.78 12.41 5.86
CA SER A 6 8.76 11.52 5.25
C SER A 6 9.54 10.74 6.31
N GLU A 7 9.97 11.44 7.37
CA GLU A 7 10.68 10.78 8.45
C GLU A 7 9.80 9.79 9.19
N PHE A 8 8.53 10.15 9.37
CA PHE A 8 7.59 9.27 10.05
C PHE A 8 7.46 7.96 9.28
N ILE A 9 7.38 8.04 7.96
CA ILE A 9 7.28 6.85 7.12
C ILE A 9 8.56 6.03 7.20
N THR A 10 9.69 6.69 7.09
CA THR A 10 10.99 5.99 7.14
C THR A 10 11.16 5.27 8.46
N ASN A 11 10.83 5.93 9.56
CA ASN A 11 10.98 5.32 10.88
C ASN A 11 9.99 4.18 11.07
N GLY A 12 8.77 4.34 10.58
CA GLY A 12 7.79 3.28 10.68
C GLY A 12 8.18 2.06 9.88
N ALA A 13 8.77 2.29 8.71
CA ALA A 13 9.17 1.18 7.84
C ALA A 13 10.22 0.29 8.50
N ARG A 14 11.06 0.88 9.34
CA ARG A 14 12.11 0.10 10.00
C ARG A 14 11.54 -0.97 10.92
N LYS A 15 10.29 -0.84 11.32
CA LYS A 15 9.65 -1.79 12.22
C LYS A 15 8.97 -2.93 11.50
N ILE A 16 8.99 -2.92 10.18
CA ILE A 16 8.34 -3.96 9.40
C ILE A 16 9.24 -5.19 9.35
N THR A 17 8.75 -6.29 9.86
CA THR A 17 9.47 -7.56 9.85
C THR A 17 8.80 -8.50 8.86
N PRO A 18 9.49 -9.57 8.46
CA PRO A 18 8.85 -10.58 7.60
C PRO A 18 7.59 -11.17 8.21
N ALA A 19 7.59 -11.36 9.54
CA ALA A 19 6.39 -11.88 10.20
C ALA A 19 5.23 -10.91 10.10
N LEU A 20 5.51 -9.63 10.29
CA LEU A 20 4.46 -8.63 10.18
C LEU A 20 3.98 -8.51 8.75
N LEU A 21 4.89 -8.63 7.80
CA LEU A 21 4.51 -8.59 6.40
C LEU A 21 3.57 -9.73 6.05
N ALA A 22 3.83 -10.92 6.56
CA ALA A 22 2.95 -12.06 6.32
C ALA A 22 1.56 -11.82 6.89
N LYS A 23 1.49 -11.20 8.07
CA LYS A 23 0.20 -10.84 8.64
C LYS A 23 -0.53 -9.83 7.77
N LEU A 24 0.20 -8.85 7.26
CA LEU A 24 -0.40 -7.83 6.41
C LEU A 24 -1.03 -8.46 5.18
N VAL A 25 -0.34 -9.43 4.57
CA VAL A 25 -0.88 -10.08 3.39
C VAL A 25 -2.25 -10.68 3.70
N ARG A 26 -2.39 -11.28 4.87
CA ARG A 26 -3.68 -11.86 5.26
C ARG A 26 -4.74 -10.79 5.51
N TRP A 27 -4.32 -9.58 5.86
CA TRP A 27 -5.25 -8.49 6.12
C TRP A 27 -5.61 -7.67 4.88
N LEU A 28 -4.95 -7.91 3.75
CA LEU A 28 -5.20 -7.12 2.56
C LEU A 28 -6.65 -7.15 2.08
N PRO A 29 -7.33 -8.29 2.09
CA PRO A 29 -8.75 -8.27 1.68
C PRO A 29 -9.59 -7.35 2.55
N GLU A 30 -9.31 -7.35 3.85
CA GLU A 30 -10.02 -6.48 4.77
C GLU A 30 -9.73 -5.02 4.48
N ILE A 31 -8.47 -4.70 4.19
CA ILE A 31 -8.08 -3.33 3.88
C ILE A 31 -8.74 -2.88 2.58
N ARG A 32 -8.74 -3.74 1.58
CA ARG A 32 -9.34 -3.41 0.30
C ARG A 32 -10.84 -3.15 0.45
N LEU A 33 -11.49 -3.94 1.26
CA LEU A 33 -12.91 -3.72 1.49
C LEU A 33 -13.15 -2.40 2.20
N ALA A 34 -12.34 -2.09 3.21
CA ALA A 34 -12.51 -0.87 3.96
C ALA A 34 -12.33 0.36 3.06
N VAL A 35 -11.38 0.30 2.13
CA VAL A 35 -11.11 1.44 1.27
C VAL A 35 -12.31 1.76 0.37
N THR A 36 -13.10 0.76 0.00
CA THR A 36 -14.27 1.02 -0.82
C THR A 36 -15.28 1.90 -0.10
N GLN A 37 -15.20 1.99 1.22
CA GLN A 37 -16.12 2.81 2.01
C GLN A 37 -15.59 4.23 2.20
N ILE A 38 -14.37 4.50 1.80
CA ILE A 38 -13.76 5.81 1.98
C ILE A 38 -13.89 6.58 0.67
N THR A 39 -14.82 7.51 0.61
CA THR A 39 -15.13 8.19 -0.63
C THR A 39 -14.57 9.61 -0.72
N ASP A 40 -14.02 10.12 0.38
CA ASP A 40 -13.53 11.49 0.39
C ASP A 40 -12.18 11.67 -0.28
N PHE A 41 -11.51 10.56 -0.62
CA PHE A 41 -10.20 10.61 -1.24
C PHE A 41 -10.25 9.74 -2.50
N PRO A 42 -10.66 10.34 -3.63
CA PRO A 42 -10.94 9.54 -4.83
C PRO A 42 -9.76 8.72 -5.33
N GLU A 43 -8.54 9.17 -5.10
CA GLU A 43 -7.38 8.46 -5.60
C GLU A 43 -6.90 7.36 -4.68
N LEU A 44 -7.47 7.30 -3.47
CA LEU A 44 -6.98 6.38 -2.46
C LEU A 44 -7.11 4.92 -2.88
N HIS A 45 -8.22 4.59 -3.51
CA HIS A 45 -8.46 3.21 -3.92
C HIS A 45 -7.37 2.70 -4.86
N GLU A 46 -7.05 3.49 -5.88
CA GLU A 46 -6.03 3.09 -6.83
C GLU A 46 -4.66 3.01 -6.17
N GLN A 47 -4.36 3.96 -5.30
CA GLN A 47 -3.08 3.97 -4.64
C GLN A 47 -2.90 2.76 -3.72
N VAL A 48 -3.95 2.43 -2.97
CA VAL A 48 -3.91 1.26 -2.10
C VAL A 48 -3.75 -0.02 -2.91
N GLU A 49 -4.45 -0.12 -4.04
CA GLU A 49 -4.31 -1.30 -4.88
C GLU A 49 -2.88 -1.46 -5.38
N PHE A 50 -2.25 -0.37 -5.78
CA PHE A 50 -0.88 -0.44 -6.25
C PHE A 50 0.05 -0.96 -5.15
N LEU A 51 -0.07 -0.40 -3.94
CA LEU A 51 0.79 -0.81 -2.85
C LEU A 51 0.49 -2.26 -2.42
N ALA A 52 -0.77 -2.64 -2.43
CA ALA A 52 -1.14 -4.00 -2.08
C ALA A 52 -0.55 -5.00 -3.08
N HIS A 53 -0.57 -4.67 -4.36
CA HIS A 53 0.01 -5.55 -5.37
C HIS A 53 1.51 -5.72 -5.17
N ILE A 54 2.21 -4.64 -4.83
CA ILE A 54 3.63 -4.74 -4.55
C ILE A 54 3.88 -5.74 -3.42
N ILE A 55 3.11 -5.61 -2.35
CA ILE A 55 3.27 -6.47 -1.19
C ILE A 55 2.99 -7.94 -1.56
N GLU A 56 1.89 -8.16 -2.27
CA GLU A 56 1.51 -9.52 -2.63
C GLU A 56 2.53 -10.18 -3.53
N ASP A 57 2.99 -9.44 -4.53
CA ASP A 57 3.92 -10.02 -5.50
C ASP A 57 5.28 -10.26 -4.88
N PHE A 58 5.71 -9.40 -3.99
CA PHE A 58 6.95 -9.63 -3.27
C PHE A 58 6.83 -10.85 -2.34
N HIS A 59 5.74 -10.91 -1.60
CA HIS A 59 5.54 -11.98 -0.63
C HIS A 59 5.47 -13.35 -1.32
N SER A 60 4.85 -13.39 -2.49
CA SER A 60 4.71 -14.66 -3.22
C SER A 60 5.97 -15.01 -4.01
N GLY A 61 6.95 -14.13 -4.07
CA GLY A 61 8.17 -14.40 -4.81
C GLY A 61 8.09 -14.09 -6.28
N LEU A 62 6.99 -13.51 -6.75
CA LEU A 62 6.84 -13.19 -8.15
C LEU A 62 7.76 -12.06 -8.58
N ILE A 63 8.01 -11.11 -7.70
CA ILE A 63 8.89 -9.98 -7.99
C ILE A 63 9.95 -9.95 -6.91
N LYS A 64 11.21 -10.04 -7.32
CA LYS A 64 12.31 -10.09 -6.37
C LYS A 64 13.23 -8.90 -6.46
N SER A 65 13.10 -8.10 -7.49
CA SER A 65 14.03 -7.00 -7.71
C SER A 65 13.59 -5.71 -7.04
N ILE A 66 12.51 -5.72 -6.30
CA ILE A 66 12.05 -4.54 -5.59
C ILE A 66 12.88 -4.36 -4.32
N PRO A 67 13.41 -3.15 -4.08
CA PRO A 67 14.14 -2.92 -2.83
C PRO A 67 13.25 -3.16 -1.62
N TYR A 68 13.81 -3.76 -0.58
CA TYR A 68 13.01 -4.03 0.61
C TYR A 68 12.48 -2.74 1.23
N THR A 69 13.18 -1.63 1.05
CA THR A 69 12.70 -0.35 1.54
C THR A 69 11.32 -0.02 0.97
N ALA A 70 11.14 -0.28 -0.33
CA ALA A 70 9.84 -0.01 -0.95
C ALA A 70 8.76 -0.90 -0.35
N ILE A 71 9.09 -2.16 -0.09
CA ILE A 71 8.15 -3.09 0.51
C ILE A 71 7.80 -2.64 1.92
N ALA A 72 8.80 -2.27 2.70
CA ALA A 72 8.59 -1.89 4.09
C ALA A 72 7.76 -0.61 4.20
N GLU A 73 8.03 0.37 3.34
CA GLU A 73 7.25 1.60 3.39
C GLU A 73 5.82 1.37 2.94
N SER A 74 5.64 0.56 1.91
CA SER A 74 4.29 0.23 1.45
C SER A 74 3.53 -0.50 2.55
N ALA A 75 4.20 -1.44 3.21
CA ALA A 75 3.57 -2.18 4.30
C ALA A 75 3.19 -1.26 5.46
N PHE A 76 4.10 -0.36 5.80
CA PHE A 76 3.81 0.57 6.88
C PHE A 76 2.59 1.43 6.56
N ALA A 77 2.50 1.91 5.33
CA ALA A 77 1.37 2.75 4.93
C ALA A 77 0.05 1.99 5.04
N LEU A 78 0.04 0.74 4.56
CA LEU A 78 -1.18 -0.04 4.59
C LEU A 78 -1.56 -0.44 6.02
N LEU A 79 -0.58 -0.75 6.85
CA LEU A 79 -0.86 -1.06 8.24
C LEU A 79 -1.40 0.15 8.98
N HIS A 80 -0.87 1.33 8.68
CA HIS A 80 -1.36 2.55 9.31
C HIS A 80 -2.82 2.79 8.94
N LEU A 81 -3.16 2.56 7.68
CA LEU A 81 -4.53 2.71 7.23
C LEU A 81 -5.44 1.71 7.93
N ARG A 82 -5.01 0.47 8.05
CA ARG A 82 -5.80 -0.54 8.73
C ARG A 82 -6.08 -0.16 10.18
N LYS A 83 -5.07 0.38 10.84
CA LYS A 83 -5.23 0.81 12.22
C LYS A 83 -6.24 1.95 12.31
N GLY A 84 -6.19 2.86 11.37
CA GLY A 84 -7.16 3.96 11.33
C GLY A 84 -8.58 3.46 11.17
N VAL A 85 -8.78 2.48 10.30
CA VAL A 85 -10.11 1.92 10.11
C VAL A 85 -10.61 1.27 11.40
N ASP A 86 -9.74 0.55 12.08
CA ASP A 86 -10.15 -0.13 13.32
C ASP A 86 -10.52 0.87 14.42
N ILE A 87 -9.80 1.98 14.47
CA ILE A 87 -10.02 2.94 15.54
C ILE A 87 -11.27 3.78 15.31
N ILE A 88 -11.60 4.07 14.05
CA ILE A 88 -12.72 4.93 13.73
C ILE A 88 -13.68 4.26 12.76
N PRO A 89 -14.26 3.14 13.15
CA PRO A 89 -15.09 2.36 12.22
C PRO A 89 -16.30 3.12 11.71
N ASP A 90 -16.97 3.84 12.58
CA ASP A 90 -18.18 4.56 12.19
C ASP A 90 -18.09 6.02 12.48
N ALA A 91 -16.88 6.54 12.51
CA ALA A 91 -16.70 7.92 12.85
C ALA A 91 -17.06 8.83 11.69
N ILE A 92 -16.71 10.08 11.81
CA ILE A 92 -17.00 11.07 10.80
C ILE A 92 -16.34 10.66 9.50
N PRO A 93 -17.12 10.48 8.44
CA PRO A 93 -16.58 10.00 7.17
C PRO A 93 -15.45 10.88 6.66
N GLY A 94 -14.37 10.24 6.28
CA GLY A 94 -13.25 10.91 5.65
C GLY A 94 -12.35 11.68 6.58
N LYS A 95 -12.87 12.13 7.69
CA LYS A 95 -12.07 12.97 8.57
C LYS A 95 -10.96 12.20 9.27
N GLY A 96 -11.25 11.02 9.73
CA GLY A 96 -10.27 10.22 10.45
C GLY A 96 -9.22 9.60 9.55
N TYR A 97 -9.34 9.79 8.24
CA TYR A 97 -8.43 9.14 7.31
C TYR A 97 -7.51 10.11 6.58
N ALA A 98 -7.55 11.38 6.93
CA ALA A 98 -6.71 12.34 6.23
C ALA A 98 -5.23 12.01 6.35
N ASP A 99 -4.79 11.64 7.55
CA ASP A 99 -3.39 11.31 7.76
C ASP A 99 -3.04 10.01 7.03
N ASP A 100 -3.93 9.04 7.06
CA ASP A 100 -3.70 7.78 6.37
C ASP A 100 -3.58 7.99 4.87
N ALA A 101 -4.47 8.80 4.32
CA ALA A 101 -4.44 9.08 2.90
C ALA A 101 -3.16 9.81 2.51
N ALA A 102 -2.69 10.72 3.37
CA ALA A 102 -1.46 11.44 3.08
C ALA A 102 -0.26 10.49 3.07
N ILE A 103 -0.21 9.56 4.02
CA ILE A 103 0.88 8.60 4.07
C ILE A 103 0.86 7.71 2.82
N ILE A 104 -0.32 7.21 2.46
CA ILE A 104 -0.46 6.39 1.28
C ILE A 104 -0.01 7.15 0.04
N ALA A 105 -0.41 8.42 -0.09
CA ALA A 105 -0.07 9.22 -1.25
C ALA A 105 1.43 9.44 -1.36
N VAL A 106 2.10 9.70 -0.25
CA VAL A 106 3.55 9.92 -0.29
C VAL A 106 4.27 8.67 -0.73
N VAL A 107 3.91 7.52 -0.16
CA VAL A 107 4.57 6.27 -0.53
C VAL A 107 4.27 5.92 -1.98
N PHE A 108 3.02 6.12 -2.40
CA PHE A 108 2.65 5.85 -3.78
C PHE A 108 3.50 6.70 -4.73
N GLU A 109 3.67 7.99 -4.43
CA GLU A 109 4.47 8.86 -5.30
C GLU A 109 5.92 8.43 -5.37
N ARG A 110 6.45 7.89 -4.28
CA ARG A 110 7.83 7.42 -4.29
C ARG A 110 8.03 6.23 -5.20
N TYR A 111 7.06 5.35 -5.28
CA TYR A 111 7.26 4.05 -5.92
C TYR A 111 6.40 3.79 -7.14
N LYS A 112 5.67 4.77 -7.62
CA LYS A 112 4.83 4.58 -8.80
C LYS A 112 5.63 4.61 -10.10
N HIS A 113 6.91 4.38 -10.01
CA HIS A 113 7.79 4.45 -11.15
C HIS A 113 7.27 3.63 -12.32
N PRO A 114 7.35 4.16 -13.55
CA PRO A 114 6.80 3.43 -14.71
C PRO A 114 7.35 2.03 -14.90
N ALA A 115 8.64 1.84 -14.63
CA ALA A 115 9.23 0.51 -14.79
C ALA A 115 8.61 -0.49 -13.83
N LEU A 116 8.38 -0.06 -12.60
CA LEU A 116 7.76 -0.94 -11.61
C LEU A 116 6.31 -1.23 -11.99
N ARG A 117 5.59 -0.22 -12.43
CA ARG A 117 4.21 -0.42 -12.83
C ARG A 117 4.10 -1.40 -13.99
N ARG A 118 5.01 -1.31 -14.95
CA ARG A 118 5.01 -2.25 -16.06
C ARG A 118 5.28 -3.67 -15.61
N ALA A 119 6.21 -3.83 -14.67
CA ALA A 119 6.53 -5.15 -14.16
C ALA A 119 5.33 -5.76 -13.46
N LEU A 120 4.64 -4.97 -12.63
CA LEU A 120 3.45 -5.45 -11.95
C LEU A 120 2.35 -5.77 -12.94
N GLY A 121 2.20 -4.93 -13.96
CA GLY A 121 1.17 -5.17 -14.97
C GLY A 121 1.38 -6.46 -15.71
N ARG A 122 2.63 -6.75 -16.08
CA ARG A 122 2.93 -8.01 -16.76
C ARG A 122 2.61 -9.20 -15.88
N ARG A 123 2.92 -9.10 -14.60
CA ARG A 123 2.61 -10.19 -13.68
C ARG A 123 1.11 -10.35 -13.49
N ARG A 124 0.37 -9.25 -13.50
CA ARG A 124 -1.05 -9.29 -13.24
C ARG A 124 -1.85 -9.74 -14.44
N ASN A 125 -1.32 -9.61 -15.64
CA ASN A 125 -2.04 -9.95 -16.84
C ASN A 125 -1.28 -10.96 -17.69
N PRO A 126 -0.98 -12.12 -17.13
CA PRO A 126 -0.20 -13.11 -17.88
C PRO A 126 -0.92 -13.61 -19.12
N VAL A 127 -2.22 -13.74 -19.03
CA VAL A 127 -3.00 -14.22 -20.19
C VAL A 127 -2.94 -13.20 -21.31
N THR A 128 -3.14 -11.95 -20.96
CA THR A 128 -3.09 -10.90 -21.97
C THR A 128 -1.74 -10.87 -22.66
N GLU A 129 -0.69 -11.00 -21.88
CA GLU A 129 0.63 -10.98 -22.45
C GLU A 129 0.93 -12.25 -23.21
N GLY A 130 0.45 -13.34 -22.69
CA GLY A 130 0.73 -14.61 -23.31
C GLY A 130 -0.08 -14.87 -24.55
N SER A 131 -1.06 -14.02 -24.82
CA SER A 131 -1.92 -14.24 -25.97
C SER A 131 -1.78 -13.11 -26.95
N PRO A 132 -0.70 -12.85 -27.41
CA PRO A 132 -0.50 -11.81 -28.43
C PRO A 132 -1.16 -12.15 -29.70
#